data_82511aa9d8f1c4351a2c16ab960e626e
#
_entry.id   82511aa9d8f1c4351a2c16ab960e626e
#
_cell.length_a   1.000
_cell.length_b   1.000
_cell.length_c   1.000
_cell.angle_alpha   90.00
_cell.angle_beta   90.00
_cell.angle_gamma   90.00
#
_symmetry.space_group_name_H-M   'P 1'
#
loop_
_entity.id
_entity.type
_entity.pdbx_description
1 polymer ?
#
loop_
_entity_poly.entity_id
_entity_poly.type
_entity_poly.pdbx_seq_one_letter_code
_entity_poly.pdbx_strand_id
1 'polypeptide(L)'
;MDIKSRAHRFGEKIDLTKVGKDVVEENFGTKLRPPMSLMTRLLWILGVLCLIVGVEVVFLIRRAPKEVRAKAEVAKLQVHAAPKWQGPQPQQIAERFLAASTQEERLRWVREPAAVAALMERFYRDGPGRSEKMETMKKVTESVITEAGALQRFSVTMTNGSKRLLYVPFDESGGRVDFKCYAAYCSEPWDKLLDGTVVQTAEMRVYLELSDYYNYEFPDQDQWQCLLATAPELVDPIYLYVRRDSPAMKELEKCPFTEPTRYTIAMENQGKSYRRRQWQLTRVICNGWLVP
;
A
#
# COMPACT_ATOMS: atom_id res chain seq x y z
N MET A 1 -39.38 -25.00 23.73
CA MET A 1 -38.36 -26.04 24.03
C MET A 1 -37.17 -25.36 24.70
N ASP A 2 -37.06 -25.64 25.99
CA ASP A 2 -36.26 -24.93 26.98
C ASP A 2 -34.74 -25.06 26.78
N ILE A 3 -34.03 -23.93 26.71
CA ILE A 3 -32.58 -23.83 26.87
C ILE A 3 -32.30 -23.19 28.24
N LYS A 4 -32.58 -23.96 29.29
CA LYS A 4 -32.10 -23.69 30.66
C LYS A 4 -31.63 -24.99 31.22
N SER A 5 -30.34 -25.32 31.13
CA SER A 5 -29.57 -26.12 32.08
C SER A 5 -28.16 -26.45 31.58
N ARG A 6 -27.21 -25.58 31.87
CA ARG A 6 -25.78 -25.96 32.06
C ARG A 6 -24.99 -24.75 32.58
N ALA A 7 -25.33 -24.36 33.79
CA ALA A 7 -24.49 -23.46 34.59
C ALA A 7 -24.49 -23.98 36.03
N HIS A 8 -23.77 -25.04 36.28
CA HIS A 8 -23.38 -25.45 37.64
C HIS A 8 -22.23 -26.44 37.55
N ARG A 9 -21.05 -25.93 37.79
CA ARG A 9 -19.94 -26.62 38.49
C ARG A 9 -18.61 -25.91 38.13
N PHE A 10 -18.27 -24.95 38.96
CA PHE A 10 -16.88 -24.56 39.25
C PHE A 10 -16.96 -23.54 40.39
N GLY A 11 -17.08 -24.05 41.60
CA GLY A 11 -17.08 -23.27 42.82
C GLY A 11 -16.49 -24.06 43.95
N GLU A 12 -15.29 -24.61 43.76
CA GLU A 12 -14.55 -25.22 44.84
C GLU A 12 -13.61 -24.15 45.42
N LYS A 13 -14.01 -23.62 46.59
CA LYS A 13 -13.16 -22.74 47.41
C LYS A 13 -12.01 -23.53 47.94
N ILE A 14 -10.81 -23.29 47.45
CA ILE A 14 -9.56 -23.79 48.03
C ILE A 14 -9.31 -23.03 49.33
N ASP A 15 -9.40 -23.74 50.46
CA ASP A 15 -9.09 -23.23 51.78
C ASP A 15 -7.55 -23.16 51.95
N LEU A 16 -7.02 -21.95 51.91
CA LEU A 16 -5.59 -21.66 52.00
C LEU A 16 -5.02 -21.68 53.40
N THR A 17 -5.77 -22.16 54.41
CA THR A 17 -5.30 -22.17 55.81
C THR A 17 -4.61 -23.44 56.26
N LYS A 18 -4.38 -24.44 55.39
CA LYS A 18 -3.77 -25.71 55.72
C LYS A 18 -2.45 -26.06 55.03
N VAL A 19 -1.74 -25.06 54.54
CA VAL A 19 -0.37 -25.28 54.05
C VAL A 19 0.57 -24.41 54.87
N GLY A 20 1.04 -24.98 55.93
CA GLY A 20 2.03 -24.30 56.73
C GLY A 20 2.36 -25.06 57.99
N LYS A 21 3.32 -25.93 57.90
CA LYS A 21 4.24 -26.34 59.00
C LYS A 21 4.89 -27.66 58.62
N ASP A 22 5.91 -27.57 57.81
CA ASP A 22 7.02 -28.52 57.75
C ASP A 22 8.01 -28.01 56.72
N VAL A 23 8.60 -26.82 57.00
CA VAL A 23 9.82 -26.39 56.34
C VAL A 23 10.97 -26.66 57.28
N VAL A 24 11.68 -27.70 56.96
CA VAL A 24 12.96 -28.05 57.53
C VAL A 24 13.90 -26.86 57.36
N GLU A 25 14.42 -26.35 58.47
CA GLU A 25 15.53 -25.39 58.49
C GLU A 25 16.79 -26.03 57.89
N GLU A 26 17.01 -25.96 56.60
CA GLU A 26 18.34 -26.16 56.02
C GLU A 26 19.13 -24.85 56.19
N ASN A 27 20.05 -24.89 57.16
CA ASN A 27 21.06 -23.86 57.38
C ASN A 27 22.00 -23.78 56.18
N PHE A 28 21.60 -23.01 55.14
CA PHE A 28 22.55 -22.53 54.14
C PHE A 28 23.31 -21.35 54.74
N GLY A 29 24.53 -21.61 55.19
CA GLY A 29 25.47 -20.58 55.57
C GLY A 29 25.77 -19.65 54.41
N THR A 30 24.92 -18.66 54.18
CA THR A 30 25.21 -17.54 53.27
C THR A 30 26.31 -16.68 53.89
N LYS A 31 27.56 -16.92 53.48
CA LYS A 31 28.61 -15.92 53.64
C LYS A 31 28.13 -14.62 53.00
N LEU A 32 27.62 -13.71 53.84
CA LEU A 32 27.32 -12.33 53.41
C LEU A 32 28.59 -11.74 52.85
N ARG A 33 28.59 -11.52 51.52
CA ARG A 33 29.67 -10.74 50.88
C ARG A 33 29.69 -9.35 51.51
N PRO A 34 30.85 -8.81 51.87
CA PRO A 34 30.91 -7.46 52.41
C PRO A 34 30.26 -6.48 51.44
N PRO A 35 29.54 -5.47 51.94
CA PRO A 35 28.86 -4.48 51.10
C PRO A 35 29.91 -3.78 50.20
N MET A 36 29.68 -3.83 48.90
CA MET A 36 30.54 -3.15 47.91
C MET A 36 30.67 -1.66 48.29
N SER A 37 31.90 -1.19 48.30
CA SER A 37 32.17 0.25 48.62
C SER A 37 31.40 1.15 47.66
N LEU A 38 31.05 2.33 48.14
CA LEU A 38 30.31 3.33 47.33
C LEU A 38 31.01 3.63 46.01
N MET A 39 32.34 3.62 46.02
CA MET A 39 33.18 3.85 44.86
C MET A 39 33.08 2.72 43.79
N THR A 40 32.98 1.47 44.26
CA THR A 40 32.80 0.31 43.37
C THR A 40 31.40 0.31 42.72
N ARG A 41 30.37 0.77 43.43
CA ARG A 41 29.01 0.94 42.87
C ARG A 41 28.97 2.05 41.81
N LEU A 42 29.63 3.17 42.06
CA LEU A 42 29.76 4.27 41.10
C LEU A 42 30.50 3.85 39.81
N LEU A 43 31.58 3.10 39.92
CA LEU A 43 32.31 2.57 38.79
C LEU A 43 31.47 1.59 37.92
N TRP A 44 30.67 0.75 38.58
CA TRP A 44 29.74 -0.16 37.91
C TRP A 44 28.64 0.60 37.13
N ILE A 45 28.05 1.62 37.76
CA ILE A 45 27.04 2.47 37.10
C ILE A 45 27.62 3.20 35.91
N LEU A 46 28.84 3.76 36.03
CA LEU A 46 29.52 4.45 34.95
C LEU A 46 29.85 3.48 33.78
N GLY A 47 30.29 2.26 34.11
CA GLY A 47 30.57 1.23 33.10
C GLY A 47 29.32 0.81 32.31
N VAL A 48 28.18 0.64 32.98
CA VAL A 48 26.91 0.33 32.33
C VAL A 48 26.43 1.50 31.45
N LEU A 49 26.58 2.72 31.93
CA LEU A 49 26.22 3.92 31.15
C LEU A 49 27.05 4.06 29.87
N CYS A 50 28.36 3.84 29.95
CA CYS A 50 29.26 3.82 28.79
C CYS A 50 28.89 2.72 27.78
N LEU A 51 28.45 1.56 28.28
CA LEU A 51 28.05 0.44 27.41
C LEU A 51 26.74 0.76 26.67
N ILE A 52 25.77 1.38 27.34
CA ILE A 52 24.51 1.82 26.72
C ILE A 52 24.80 2.89 25.64
N VAL A 53 25.58 3.92 25.94
CA VAL A 53 25.96 4.96 24.99
C VAL A 53 26.72 4.35 23.79
N GLY A 54 27.62 3.41 24.04
CA GLY A 54 28.37 2.70 23.01
C GLY A 54 27.45 1.92 22.05
N VAL A 55 26.42 1.25 22.57
CA VAL A 55 25.45 0.50 21.75
C VAL A 55 24.59 1.46 20.91
N GLU A 56 24.15 2.58 21.47
CA GLU A 56 23.38 3.59 20.72
C GLU A 56 24.22 4.22 19.59
N VAL A 57 25.48 4.55 19.84
CA VAL A 57 26.39 5.10 18.82
C VAL A 57 26.61 4.10 17.70
N VAL A 58 26.84 2.81 18.01
CA VAL A 58 26.99 1.74 17.00
C VAL A 58 25.71 1.56 16.19
N PHE A 59 24.53 1.66 16.84
CA PHE A 59 23.25 1.57 16.17
C PHE A 59 22.98 2.75 15.22
N LEU A 60 23.32 3.96 15.65
CA LEU A 60 23.25 5.18 14.83
C LEU A 60 24.23 5.12 13.63
N ILE A 61 25.46 4.66 13.85
CA ILE A 61 26.46 4.50 12.78
C ILE A 61 26.03 3.43 11.76
N ARG A 62 25.35 2.36 12.21
CA ARG A 62 24.82 1.32 11.29
C ARG A 62 23.58 1.77 10.52
N ARG A 63 22.77 2.69 11.05
CA ARG A 63 21.61 3.27 10.35
C ARG A 63 21.99 4.35 9.34
N ALA A 64 22.95 5.22 9.68
CA ALA A 64 23.33 6.35 8.84
C ALA A 64 23.78 5.98 7.40
N PRO A 65 24.56 4.89 7.15
CA PRO A 65 25.00 4.60 5.79
C PRO A 65 23.90 4.12 4.85
N LYS A 66 22.79 3.56 5.34
CA LYS A 66 21.68 3.09 4.49
C LYS A 66 20.84 4.26 3.94
N GLU A 67 20.56 5.26 4.77
CA GLU A 67 19.84 6.47 4.34
C GLU A 67 20.69 7.37 3.44
N VAL A 68 21.99 7.49 3.72
CA VAL A 68 22.93 8.26 2.87
C VAL A 68 23.15 7.56 1.53
N ARG A 69 23.23 6.21 1.49
CA ARG A 69 23.29 5.45 0.24
C ARG A 69 21.99 5.54 -0.56
N ALA A 70 20.83 5.41 0.08
CA ALA A 70 19.54 5.58 -0.58
C ALA A 70 19.38 7.00 -1.15
N LYS A 71 19.75 8.05 -0.42
CA LYS A 71 19.78 9.43 -0.93
C LYS A 71 20.80 9.64 -2.06
N ALA A 72 21.96 9.00 -2.00
CA ALA A 72 22.98 9.09 -3.05
C ALA A 72 22.57 8.31 -4.32
N GLU A 73 21.85 7.20 -4.17
CA GLU A 73 21.32 6.43 -5.29
C GLU A 73 20.12 7.13 -5.95
N VAL A 74 19.24 7.73 -5.16
CA VAL A 74 18.17 8.62 -5.64
C VAL A 74 18.75 9.87 -6.30
N ALA A 75 19.85 10.44 -5.78
CA ALA A 75 20.52 11.57 -6.40
C ALA A 75 21.24 11.20 -7.73
N LYS A 76 21.74 9.98 -7.87
CA LYS A 76 22.32 9.48 -9.14
C LYS A 76 21.25 9.24 -10.21
N LEU A 77 20.04 8.87 -9.83
CA LEU A 77 18.88 8.76 -10.75
C LEU A 77 18.37 10.13 -11.25
N GLN A 78 18.77 11.23 -10.63
CA GLN A 78 18.33 12.59 -10.99
C GLN A 78 19.19 13.32 -12.02
N VAL A 79 20.29 12.74 -12.53
CA VAL A 79 21.28 13.44 -13.38
C VAL A 79 21.11 13.17 -14.88
N HIS A 80 19.99 12.66 -15.35
CA HIS A 80 19.70 12.77 -16.77
C HIS A 80 19.00 14.12 -17.01
N ALA A 81 19.60 14.96 -17.81
CA ALA A 81 18.99 16.23 -18.21
C ALA A 81 17.59 15.94 -18.75
N ALA A 82 16.59 16.67 -18.23
CA ALA A 82 15.22 16.55 -18.75
C ALA A 82 15.25 16.72 -20.26
N PRO A 83 14.49 15.92 -21.02
CA PRO A 83 14.44 16.03 -22.48
C PRO A 83 14.19 17.47 -22.89
N LYS A 84 14.95 17.98 -23.88
CA LYS A 84 14.81 19.34 -24.41
C LYS A 84 13.53 19.43 -25.29
N TRP A 85 12.40 19.28 -24.64
CA TRP A 85 11.11 19.42 -25.31
C TRP A 85 10.78 20.89 -25.55
N GLN A 86 10.43 21.25 -26.81
CA GLN A 86 10.06 22.62 -27.22
C GLN A 86 8.55 22.83 -27.31
N GLY A 87 7.73 21.80 -27.14
CA GLY A 87 6.28 21.85 -27.19
C GLY A 87 5.61 22.29 -25.88
N PRO A 88 4.27 22.09 -25.76
CA PRO A 88 3.53 22.43 -24.58
C PRO A 88 4.10 21.72 -23.34
N GLN A 89 4.35 22.47 -22.28
CA GLN A 89 4.84 21.90 -21.02
C GLN A 89 3.83 20.91 -20.42
N PRO A 90 4.25 19.91 -19.64
CA PRO A 90 3.36 18.92 -19.01
C PRO A 90 2.17 19.54 -18.27
N GLN A 91 2.38 20.67 -17.61
CA GLN A 91 1.31 21.42 -16.95
C GLN A 91 0.27 21.92 -17.94
N GLN A 92 0.69 22.52 -19.06
CA GLN A 92 -0.22 23.02 -20.12
C GLN A 92 -1.01 21.88 -20.77
N ILE A 93 -0.38 20.70 -20.92
CA ILE A 93 -1.05 19.49 -21.43
C ILE A 93 -2.14 19.05 -20.47
N ALA A 94 -1.82 18.98 -19.17
CA ALA A 94 -2.77 18.63 -18.12
C ALA A 94 -3.95 19.62 -18.08
N GLU A 95 -3.68 20.93 -18.12
CA GLU A 95 -4.69 21.99 -18.13
C GLU A 95 -5.61 21.88 -19.35
N ARG A 96 -5.06 21.68 -20.55
CA ARG A 96 -5.83 21.52 -21.80
C ARG A 96 -6.69 20.27 -21.79
N PHE A 97 -6.17 19.16 -21.27
CA PHE A 97 -6.94 17.93 -21.07
C PHE A 97 -8.13 18.15 -20.12
N LEU A 98 -7.90 18.79 -18.98
CA LEU A 98 -8.94 19.04 -17.98
C LEU A 98 -9.97 20.09 -18.41
N ALA A 99 -9.57 21.06 -19.20
CA ALA A 99 -10.45 22.11 -19.74
C ALA A 99 -11.27 21.67 -20.97
N ALA A 100 -10.90 20.53 -21.59
CA ALA A 100 -11.58 20.05 -22.80
C ALA A 100 -13.04 19.69 -22.49
N SER A 101 -13.96 20.15 -23.35
CA SER A 101 -15.39 19.96 -23.16
C SER A 101 -15.91 18.69 -23.84
N THR A 102 -15.30 18.29 -24.96
CA THR A 102 -15.71 17.11 -25.73
C THR A 102 -14.71 15.96 -25.59
N GLN A 103 -15.16 14.76 -25.93
CA GLN A 103 -14.29 13.58 -25.93
C GLN A 103 -13.19 13.72 -27.00
N GLU A 104 -13.51 14.24 -28.17
CA GLU A 104 -12.56 14.44 -29.27
C GLU A 104 -11.43 15.40 -28.86
N GLU A 105 -11.77 16.45 -28.12
CA GLU A 105 -10.78 17.38 -27.58
C GLU A 105 -9.86 16.70 -26.57
N ARG A 106 -10.42 15.90 -25.64
CA ARG A 106 -9.64 15.17 -24.65
C ARG A 106 -8.71 14.15 -25.28
N LEU A 107 -9.18 13.41 -26.29
CA LEU A 107 -8.39 12.39 -26.99
C LEU A 107 -7.12 12.95 -27.65
N ARG A 108 -7.09 14.24 -28.00
CA ARG A 108 -5.88 14.91 -28.52
C ARG A 108 -4.74 14.99 -27.52
N TRP A 109 -5.06 14.92 -26.22
CA TRP A 109 -4.10 15.15 -25.14
C TRP A 109 -3.71 13.87 -24.40
N VAL A 110 -4.24 12.70 -24.78
CA VAL A 110 -3.98 11.43 -24.11
C VAL A 110 -3.05 10.51 -24.88
N ARG A 111 -2.41 9.60 -24.18
CA ARG A 111 -1.67 8.46 -24.76
C ARG A 111 -2.69 7.49 -25.34
N GLU A 112 -2.30 6.81 -26.44
CA GLU A 112 -3.08 5.74 -27.05
C GLU A 112 -4.57 6.08 -27.21
N PRO A 113 -4.92 7.17 -27.90
CA PRO A 113 -6.30 7.67 -27.92
C PRO A 113 -7.31 6.62 -28.40
N ALA A 114 -6.95 5.77 -29.37
CA ALA A 114 -7.83 4.70 -29.84
C ALA A 114 -8.09 3.63 -28.75
N ALA A 115 -7.07 3.29 -27.97
CA ALA A 115 -7.19 2.29 -26.92
C ALA A 115 -7.96 2.78 -25.69
N VAL A 116 -8.00 4.10 -25.44
CA VAL A 116 -8.70 4.67 -24.28
C VAL A 116 -10.05 5.30 -24.60
N ALA A 117 -10.45 5.38 -25.87
CA ALA A 117 -11.68 6.05 -26.28
C ALA A 117 -12.94 5.47 -25.60
N ALA A 118 -13.10 4.16 -25.62
CA ALA A 118 -14.24 3.48 -24.97
C ALA A 118 -14.22 3.64 -23.45
N LEU A 119 -13.03 3.57 -22.82
CA LEU A 119 -12.89 3.83 -21.39
C LEU A 119 -13.26 5.28 -21.05
N MET A 120 -12.81 6.24 -21.86
CA MET A 120 -13.11 7.66 -21.67
C MET A 120 -14.60 7.95 -21.82
N GLU A 121 -15.26 7.36 -22.81
CA GLU A 121 -16.70 7.47 -22.99
C GLU A 121 -17.45 6.96 -21.76
N ARG A 122 -17.14 5.74 -21.31
CA ARG A 122 -17.74 5.17 -20.09
C ARG A 122 -17.51 6.04 -18.87
N PHE A 123 -16.28 6.54 -18.68
CA PHE A 123 -15.91 7.36 -17.54
C PHE A 123 -16.69 8.68 -17.46
N TYR A 124 -16.86 9.37 -18.58
CA TYR A 124 -17.55 10.67 -18.61
C TYR A 124 -19.06 10.57 -18.82
N ARG A 125 -19.58 9.51 -19.43
CA ARG A 125 -21.02 9.32 -19.64
C ARG A 125 -21.70 8.72 -18.42
N ASP A 126 -21.20 7.61 -17.91
CA ASP A 126 -21.85 6.78 -16.90
C ASP A 126 -21.06 6.69 -15.60
N GLY A 127 -19.81 7.12 -15.61
CA GLY A 127 -18.87 7.03 -14.51
C GLY A 127 -18.70 8.34 -13.72
N PRO A 128 -17.73 8.37 -12.83
CA PRO A 128 -17.49 9.50 -11.91
C PRO A 128 -17.16 10.81 -12.64
N GLY A 129 -16.56 10.74 -13.82
CA GLY A 129 -16.23 11.92 -14.62
C GLY A 129 -17.42 12.76 -15.07
N ARG A 130 -18.64 12.20 -15.04
CA ARG A 130 -19.86 12.91 -15.44
C ARG A 130 -20.13 14.15 -14.59
N SER A 131 -19.90 14.07 -13.31
CA SER A 131 -20.16 15.15 -12.34
C SER A 131 -18.90 15.86 -11.86
N GLU A 132 -17.73 15.38 -12.24
CA GLU A 132 -16.47 15.95 -11.80
C GLU A 132 -16.07 17.16 -12.62
N LYS A 133 -15.85 18.29 -11.95
CA LYS A 133 -15.23 19.48 -12.49
C LYS A 133 -13.97 19.78 -11.69
N MET A 134 -12.90 20.13 -12.35
CA MET A 134 -11.66 20.51 -11.69
C MET A 134 -11.87 21.81 -10.90
N GLU A 135 -11.48 21.78 -9.64
CA GLU A 135 -11.38 22.93 -8.76
C GLU A 135 -9.94 23.44 -8.72
N THR A 136 -9.00 22.56 -8.39
CA THR A 136 -7.57 22.90 -8.32
C THR A 136 -6.70 21.78 -8.88
N MET A 137 -5.54 22.17 -9.42
CA MET A 137 -4.49 21.25 -9.85
C MET A 137 -3.17 21.69 -9.22
N LYS A 138 -2.46 20.75 -8.59
CA LYS A 138 -1.16 21.00 -7.95
C LYS A 138 -0.12 20.00 -8.47
N LYS A 139 1.06 20.49 -8.82
CA LYS A 139 2.22 19.65 -9.11
C LYS A 139 2.62 18.91 -7.83
N VAL A 140 2.74 17.56 -7.90
CA VAL A 140 3.00 16.73 -6.71
C VAL A 140 4.50 16.67 -6.39
N THR A 141 5.34 16.54 -7.42
CA THR A 141 6.79 16.42 -7.29
C THR A 141 7.48 17.05 -8.49
N GLU A 142 8.78 17.27 -8.39
CA GLU A 142 9.63 17.50 -9.57
C GLU A 142 9.46 16.34 -10.58
N SER A 143 9.74 16.63 -11.85
CA SER A 143 9.68 15.60 -12.90
C SER A 143 10.59 14.43 -12.54
N VAL A 144 10.05 13.21 -12.60
CA VAL A 144 10.81 11.99 -12.39
C VAL A 144 11.27 11.49 -13.74
N ILE A 145 12.56 11.21 -13.88
CA ILE A 145 13.12 10.61 -15.08
C ILE A 145 13.11 9.10 -14.87
N THR A 146 12.52 8.38 -15.82
CA THR A 146 12.46 6.92 -15.86
C THR A 146 13.11 6.44 -17.16
N GLU A 147 13.36 5.14 -17.28
CA GLU A 147 13.84 4.54 -18.53
C GLU A 147 12.89 4.80 -19.72
N ALA A 148 11.59 4.95 -19.45
CA ALA A 148 10.55 5.24 -20.44
C ALA A 148 10.38 6.74 -20.74
N GLY A 149 11.28 7.63 -20.24
CA GLY A 149 11.20 9.08 -20.40
C GLY A 149 10.94 9.81 -19.08
N ALA A 150 10.64 11.10 -19.17
CA ALA A 150 10.31 11.91 -18.01
C ALA A 150 8.81 11.86 -17.68
N LEU A 151 8.48 11.97 -16.40
CA LEU A 151 7.12 11.90 -15.89
C LEU A 151 6.83 13.09 -14.98
N GLN A 152 5.77 13.83 -15.28
CA GLN A 152 5.21 14.83 -14.37
C GLN A 152 3.90 14.32 -13.76
N ARG A 153 3.74 14.50 -12.45
CA ARG A 153 2.54 14.12 -11.71
C ARG A 153 1.82 15.35 -11.17
N PHE A 154 0.49 15.32 -11.23
CA PHE A 154 -0.38 16.33 -10.66
C PHE A 154 -1.43 15.70 -9.77
N SER A 155 -1.76 16.36 -8.66
CA SER A 155 -2.94 16.08 -7.86
C SER A 155 -4.05 17.05 -8.30
N VAL A 156 -5.16 16.50 -8.74
CA VAL A 156 -6.34 17.25 -9.19
C VAL A 156 -7.43 17.09 -8.15
N THR A 157 -7.89 18.20 -7.59
CA THR A 157 -9.05 18.23 -6.70
C THR A 157 -10.28 18.66 -7.49
N MET A 158 -11.36 17.92 -7.34
CA MET A 158 -12.63 18.19 -7.99
C MET A 158 -13.56 18.99 -7.09
N THR A 159 -14.54 19.67 -7.66
CA THR A 159 -15.54 20.48 -6.92
C THR A 159 -16.37 19.67 -5.93
N ASN A 160 -16.49 18.37 -6.12
CA ASN A 160 -17.14 17.43 -5.18
C ASN A 160 -16.20 16.94 -4.08
N GLY A 161 -14.97 17.46 -3.99
CA GLY A 161 -13.95 17.06 -3.00
C GLY A 161 -13.16 15.82 -3.35
N SER A 162 -13.52 15.08 -4.42
CA SER A 162 -12.73 13.92 -4.85
C SER A 162 -11.35 14.35 -5.36
N LYS A 163 -10.38 13.43 -5.27
CA LYS A 163 -9.00 13.68 -5.71
C LYS A 163 -8.59 12.64 -6.74
N ARG A 164 -7.95 13.12 -7.82
CA ARG A 164 -7.37 12.27 -8.85
C ARG A 164 -5.91 12.56 -9.07
N LEU A 165 -5.18 11.53 -9.47
CA LEU A 165 -3.80 11.68 -9.92
C LEU A 165 -3.77 11.72 -11.45
N LEU A 166 -3.15 12.77 -11.98
CA LEU A 166 -2.94 12.93 -13.39
C LEU A 166 -1.45 12.79 -13.69
N TYR A 167 -1.13 11.89 -14.58
CA TYR A 167 0.23 11.56 -15.00
C TYR A 167 0.42 12.05 -16.43
N VAL A 168 1.48 12.80 -16.65
CA VAL A 168 1.91 13.26 -17.98
C VAL A 168 3.33 12.75 -18.22
N PRO A 169 3.49 11.52 -18.77
CA PRO A 169 4.77 11.12 -19.34
C PRO A 169 5.09 11.99 -20.55
N PHE A 170 6.36 12.33 -20.72
CA PHE A 170 6.85 13.14 -21.81
C PHE A 170 8.29 12.80 -22.19
N ASP A 171 8.57 12.91 -23.45
CA ASP A 171 9.87 12.71 -24.05
C ASP A 171 10.17 13.79 -25.12
N GLU A 172 11.14 13.58 -25.97
CA GLU A 172 11.48 14.51 -27.07
C GLU A 172 10.36 14.63 -28.11
N SER A 173 9.48 13.62 -28.24
CA SER A 173 8.36 13.60 -29.17
C SER A 173 7.12 14.33 -28.64
N GLY A 174 7.07 14.56 -27.33
CA GLY A 174 5.98 15.27 -26.65
C GLY A 174 5.49 14.63 -25.39
N GLY A 175 4.51 15.28 -24.77
CA GLY A 175 3.82 14.78 -23.59
C GLY A 175 2.37 14.41 -23.92
N ARG A 176 1.82 13.47 -23.17
CA ARG A 176 0.41 13.06 -23.21
C ARG A 176 -0.03 12.60 -21.84
N VAL A 177 -1.29 12.86 -21.52
CA VAL A 177 -1.91 12.35 -20.29
C VAL A 177 -2.09 10.85 -20.36
N ASP A 178 -1.69 10.12 -19.31
CA ASP A 178 -2.09 8.72 -19.14
C ASP A 178 -3.51 8.68 -18.57
N PHE A 179 -4.49 8.50 -19.46
CA PHE A 179 -5.91 8.48 -19.06
C PHE A 179 -6.26 7.28 -18.19
N LYS A 180 -5.59 6.13 -18.36
CA LYS A 180 -5.80 4.95 -17.52
C LYS A 180 -5.40 5.22 -16.07
N CYS A 181 -4.36 6.06 -15.83
CA CYS A 181 -4.01 6.51 -14.48
C CYS A 181 -5.06 7.45 -13.90
N TYR A 182 -5.52 8.42 -14.70
CA TYR A 182 -6.50 9.41 -14.28
C TYR A 182 -7.84 8.79 -13.92
N ALA A 183 -8.31 7.82 -14.70
CA ALA A 183 -9.57 7.12 -14.51
C ALA A 183 -9.50 5.94 -13.50
N ALA A 184 -8.37 5.71 -12.84
CA ALA A 184 -8.15 4.51 -12.01
C ALA A 184 -8.65 3.25 -12.75
N TYR A 185 -8.03 2.94 -13.88
CA TYR A 185 -8.48 1.93 -14.84
C TYR A 185 -8.89 0.61 -14.19
N CYS A 186 -10.05 0.11 -14.61
CA CYS A 186 -10.47 -1.27 -14.45
C CYS A 186 -11.00 -1.78 -15.80
N SER A 187 -10.60 -2.99 -16.20
CA SER A 187 -11.06 -3.61 -17.44
C SER A 187 -12.57 -3.86 -17.43
N GLU A 188 -13.11 -4.15 -16.24
CA GLU A 188 -14.52 -4.32 -16.00
C GLU A 188 -15.13 -3.10 -15.29
N PRO A 189 -16.43 -2.84 -15.45
CA PRO A 189 -17.13 -1.84 -14.62
C PRO A 189 -16.99 -2.17 -13.13
N TRP A 190 -16.68 -1.15 -12.32
CA TRP A 190 -16.45 -1.34 -10.88
C TRP A 190 -17.67 -1.90 -10.14
N ASP A 191 -18.89 -1.50 -10.53
CA ASP A 191 -20.15 -2.01 -9.98
C ASP A 191 -20.29 -3.52 -10.16
N LYS A 192 -19.88 -4.08 -11.30
CA LYS A 192 -19.90 -5.52 -11.52
C LYS A 192 -19.00 -6.32 -10.59
N LEU A 193 -17.95 -5.71 -10.07
CA LEU A 193 -17.08 -6.36 -9.08
C LEU A 193 -17.71 -6.40 -7.69
N LEU A 194 -18.72 -5.54 -7.42
CA LEU A 194 -19.35 -5.37 -6.12
C LEU A 194 -20.75 -5.97 -6.03
N ASP A 195 -21.50 -6.02 -7.14
CA ASP A 195 -22.91 -6.44 -7.16
C ASP A 195 -23.13 -7.95 -7.23
N GLY A 196 -22.04 -8.72 -7.32
CA GLY A 196 -22.08 -10.18 -7.44
C GLY A 196 -22.29 -10.70 -8.85
N THR A 197 -22.13 -9.86 -9.87
CA THR A 197 -22.05 -10.27 -11.27
C THR A 197 -20.82 -11.16 -11.48
N VAL A 198 -20.97 -12.23 -12.26
CA VAL A 198 -19.85 -13.13 -12.54
C VAL A 198 -18.87 -12.45 -13.47
N VAL A 199 -17.73 -12.07 -12.91
CA VAL A 199 -16.55 -11.59 -13.65
C VAL A 199 -15.48 -12.66 -13.52
N GLN A 200 -14.94 -13.17 -14.62
CA GLN A 200 -13.92 -14.22 -14.61
C GLN A 200 -12.56 -13.66 -14.23
N THR A 201 -12.15 -12.63 -14.92
CA THR A 201 -10.86 -11.96 -14.75
C THR A 201 -11.02 -10.46 -14.85
N ALA A 202 -10.16 -9.71 -14.17
CA ALA A 202 -10.07 -8.27 -14.35
C ALA A 202 -8.63 -7.78 -14.19
N GLU A 203 -8.29 -6.72 -14.93
CA GLU A 203 -7.09 -5.91 -14.70
C GLU A 203 -7.52 -4.58 -14.11
N MET A 204 -6.80 -4.12 -13.06
CA MET A 204 -7.17 -2.90 -12.37
C MET A 204 -5.99 -2.15 -11.78
N ARG A 205 -6.21 -0.86 -11.55
CA ARG A 205 -5.31 0.04 -10.84
C ARG A 205 -5.90 0.35 -9.47
N VAL A 206 -5.22 -0.11 -8.42
CA VAL A 206 -5.70 -0.06 -7.04
C VAL A 206 -4.61 0.41 -6.09
N TYR A 207 -5.04 0.79 -4.89
CA TYR A 207 -4.19 0.83 -3.72
C TYR A 207 -4.32 -0.51 -3.00
N LEU A 208 -3.20 -1.10 -2.61
CA LEU A 208 -3.13 -2.32 -1.83
C LEU A 208 -2.57 -2.04 -0.45
N GLU A 209 -3.13 -2.69 0.54
CA GLU A 209 -2.63 -2.74 1.91
C GLU A 209 -2.80 -4.16 2.47
N LEU A 210 -2.03 -4.49 3.51
CA LEU A 210 -2.15 -5.80 4.16
C LEU A 210 -3.48 -5.92 4.90
N SER A 211 -4.06 -7.13 4.85
CA SER A 211 -5.26 -7.49 5.60
C SER A 211 -5.10 -8.88 6.22
N ASP A 212 -5.92 -9.18 7.21
CA ASP A 212 -5.97 -10.45 7.94
C ASP A 212 -7.32 -11.18 7.81
N TYR A 213 -8.10 -10.83 6.79
CA TYR A 213 -9.42 -11.40 6.57
C TYR A 213 -9.33 -12.74 5.81
N TYR A 214 -9.26 -13.87 6.54
CA TYR A 214 -9.16 -15.22 5.99
C TYR A 214 -10.43 -16.01 6.27
N ASN A 215 -11.17 -16.38 5.22
CA ASN A 215 -12.37 -17.19 5.32
C ASN A 215 -12.82 -17.74 3.95
N TYR A 216 -13.91 -18.53 3.95
CA TYR A 216 -14.54 -19.10 2.78
C TYR A 216 -13.58 -19.87 1.85
N GLU A 217 -13.34 -19.39 0.64
CA GLU A 217 -12.44 -19.98 -0.34
C GLU A 217 -10.95 -19.78 0.01
N PHE A 218 -10.66 -18.87 0.93
CA PHE A 218 -9.29 -18.49 1.34
C PHE A 218 -9.08 -18.57 2.85
N PRO A 219 -9.32 -19.74 3.50
CA PRO A 219 -9.27 -19.84 4.96
C PRO A 219 -7.84 -19.98 5.52
N ASP A 220 -6.89 -20.37 4.69
CA ASP A 220 -5.53 -20.77 5.10
C ASP A 220 -4.54 -19.61 4.92
N GLN A 221 -4.20 -18.98 6.04
CA GLN A 221 -3.22 -17.89 6.07
C GLN A 221 -1.78 -18.34 5.77
N ASP A 222 -1.48 -19.63 5.85
CA ASP A 222 -0.14 -20.14 5.55
C ASP A 222 0.05 -20.30 4.03
N GLN A 223 -1.04 -20.52 3.29
CA GLN A 223 -1.04 -20.59 1.83
C GLN A 223 -1.24 -19.23 1.16
N TRP A 224 -2.02 -18.35 1.78
CA TRP A 224 -2.46 -17.10 1.19
C TRP A 224 -1.95 -15.88 1.94
N GLN A 225 -1.67 -14.81 1.23
CA GLN A 225 -1.57 -13.47 1.78
C GLN A 225 -2.83 -12.69 1.40
N CYS A 226 -3.55 -12.21 2.39
CA CYS A 226 -4.70 -11.34 2.18
C CYS A 226 -4.26 -9.89 2.02
N LEU A 227 -4.86 -9.20 1.05
CA LEU A 227 -4.68 -7.78 0.78
C LEU A 227 -6.06 -7.13 0.67
N LEU A 228 -6.16 -5.90 1.12
CA LEU A 228 -7.30 -5.02 0.90
C LEU A 228 -7.00 -4.14 -0.31
N ALA A 229 -7.88 -4.14 -1.31
CA ALA A 229 -7.76 -3.30 -2.48
C ALA A 229 -8.81 -2.20 -2.46
N THR A 230 -8.37 -0.95 -2.63
CA THR A 230 -9.21 0.24 -2.74
C THR A 230 -8.91 1.00 -4.03
N ALA A 231 -9.90 1.73 -4.52
CA ALA A 231 -9.75 2.64 -5.65
C ALA A 231 -10.70 3.84 -5.44
N PRO A 232 -10.48 4.99 -6.09
CA PRO A 232 -11.38 6.15 -5.98
C PRO A 232 -12.83 5.82 -6.34
N GLU A 233 -13.05 4.84 -7.21
CA GLU A 233 -14.36 4.40 -7.69
C GLU A 233 -14.99 3.29 -6.86
N LEU A 234 -14.23 2.67 -5.95
CA LEU A 234 -14.75 1.64 -5.06
C LEU A 234 -15.36 2.28 -3.82
N VAL A 235 -16.67 2.15 -3.66
CA VAL A 235 -17.38 2.55 -2.43
C VAL A 235 -16.94 1.67 -1.27
N ASP A 236 -16.83 0.37 -1.53
CA ASP A 236 -16.36 -0.62 -0.57
C ASP A 236 -15.12 -1.33 -1.11
N PRO A 237 -14.16 -1.65 -0.26
CA PRO A 237 -12.97 -2.38 -0.67
C PRO A 237 -13.29 -3.81 -1.12
N ILE A 238 -12.39 -4.38 -1.90
CA ILE A 238 -12.40 -5.81 -2.23
C ILE A 238 -11.20 -6.51 -1.60
N TYR A 239 -11.33 -7.79 -1.31
CA TYR A 239 -10.26 -8.61 -0.75
C TYR A 239 -9.56 -9.37 -1.86
N LEU A 240 -8.24 -9.27 -1.89
CA LEU A 240 -7.39 -9.97 -2.83
C LEU A 240 -6.52 -10.97 -2.08
N TYR A 241 -6.45 -12.18 -2.60
CA TYR A 241 -5.63 -13.24 -2.04
C TYR A 241 -4.55 -13.63 -3.03
N VAL A 242 -3.32 -13.56 -2.60
CA VAL A 242 -2.17 -13.97 -3.42
C VAL A 242 -1.52 -15.19 -2.78
N ARG A 243 -1.23 -16.21 -3.58
CA ARG A 243 -0.51 -17.39 -3.08
C ARG A 243 0.89 -16.98 -2.65
N ARG A 244 1.30 -17.40 -1.45
CA ARG A 244 2.62 -17.06 -0.88
C ARG A 244 3.79 -17.60 -1.71
N ASP A 245 3.59 -18.73 -2.40
CA ASP A 245 4.58 -19.36 -3.26
C ASP A 245 4.58 -18.83 -4.72
N SER A 246 3.72 -17.85 -5.03
CA SER A 246 3.52 -17.37 -6.41
C SER A 246 4.54 -16.33 -6.86
N PRO A 247 4.74 -16.19 -8.18
CA PRO A 247 5.52 -15.07 -8.74
C PRO A 247 4.94 -13.70 -8.36
N ALA A 248 3.60 -13.59 -8.26
CA ALA A 248 2.94 -12.35 -7.89
C ALA A 248 3.32 -11.91 -6.46
N MET A 249 3.42 -12.85 -5.52
CA MET A 249 3.88 -12.55 -4.17
C MET A 249 5.32 -12.03 -4.15
N LYS A 250 6.22 -12.64 -4.91
CA LYS A 250 7.61 -12.20 -5.03
C LYS A 250 7.74 -10.77 -5.57
N GLU A 251 6.85 -10.36 -6.46
CA GLU A 251 6.81 -8.97 -6.94
C GLU A 251 6.30 -8.01 -5.85
N LEU A 252 5.29 -8.40 -5.07
CA LEU A 252 4.78 -7.60 -3.96
C LEU A 252 5.81 -7.41 -2.85
N GLU A 253 6.61 -8.43 -2.55
CA GLU A 253 7.67 -8.37 -1.52
C GLU A 253 8.78 -7.37 -1.82
N LYS A 254 8.95 -6.97 -3.08
CA LYS A 254 9.94 -5.94 -3.47
C LYS A 254 9.60 -4.57 -2.91
N CYS A 255 8.34 -4.32 -2.56
CA CYS A 255 7.85 -3.06 -2.02
C CYS A 255 7.08 -3.30 -0.72
N PRO A 256 7.64 -3.00 0.45
CA PRO A 256 6.97 -3.21 1.72
C PRO A 256 5.70 -2.36 1.83
N PHE A 257 4.62 -2.98 2.32
CA PHE A 257 3.34 -2.34 2.59
C PHE A 257 3.39 -1.55 3.91
N THR A 258 4.07 -0.41 3.92
CA THR A 258 4.08 0.51 5.09
C THR A 258 2.88 1.45 5.09
N GLU A 259 2.27 1.64 3.94
CA GLU A 259 1.08 2.46 3.67
C GLU A 259 0.37 1.92 2.42
N PRO A 260 -0.89 2.33 2.14
CA PRO A 260 -1.59 1.95 0.92
C PRO A 260 -0.76 2.29 -0.31
N THR A 261 -0.32 1.26 -1.02
CA THR A 261 0.62 1.37 -2.14
C THR A 261 -0.08 1.08 -3.47
N ARG A 262 0.26 1.85 -4.50
CA ARG A 262 -0.35 1.74 -5.83
C ARG A 262 0.21 0.56 -6.61
N TYR A 263 -0.71 -0.21 -7.20
CA TYR A 263 -0.37 -1.30 -8.10
C TYR A 263 -1.31 -1.36 -9.29
N THR A 264 -0.79 -1.86 -10.41
CA THR A 264 -1.59 -2.37 -11.53
C THR A 264 -1.50 -3.88 -11.47
N ILE A 265 -2.66 -4.53 -11.36
CA ILE A 265 -2.76 -5.97 -11.10
C ILE A 265 -3.74 -6.65 -12.05
N ALA A 266 -3.58 -7.98 -12.19
CA ALA A 266 -4.60 -8.86 -12.74
C ALA A 266 -5.12 -9.78 -11.62
N MET A 267 -6.42 -10.00 -11.63
CA MET A 267 -7.11 -10.88 -10.69
C MET A 267 -8.09 -11.80 -11.40
N GLU A 268 -8.45 -12.89 -10.73
CA GLU A 268 -9.50 -13.83 -11.16
C GLU A 268 -10.39 -14.23 -10.00
N ASN A 269 -11.62 -14.67 -10.29
CA ASN A 269 -12.47 -15.24 -9.26
C ASN A 269 -12.17 -16.72 -8.99
N GLN A 270 -12.43 -17.15 -7.76
CA GLN A 270 -12.36 -18.55 -7.34
C GLN A 270 -13.76 -19.04 -6.96
N GLY A 271 -14.35 -19.90 -7.80
CA GLY A 271 -15.66 -20.47 -7.53
C GLY A 271 -16.75 -19.42 -7.33
N LYS A 272 -17.24 -19.24 -6.10
CA LYS A 272 -18.26 -18.26 -5.72
C LYS A 272 -17.69 -17.05 -4.94
N SER A 273 -16.40 -16.89 -4.90
CA SER A 273 -15.70 -15.87 -4.12
C SER A 273 -16.09 -14.43 -4.52
N TYR A 274 -16.41 -14.20 -5.80
CA TYR A 274 -16.87 -12.92 -6.33
C TYR A 274 -18.10 -12.37 -5.57
N ARG A 275 -19.01 -13.22 -5.10
CA ARG A 275 -20.19 -12.83 -4.31
C ARG A 275 -19.81 -12.27 -2.92
N ARG A 276 -18.58 -12.52 -2.47
CA ARG A 276 -18.04 -12.06 -1.19
C ARG A 276 -16.97 -11.00 -1.35
N ARG A 277 -16.85 -10.47 -2.57
CA ARG A 277 -15.80 -9.49 -2.94
C ARG A 277 -14.39 -10.01 -2.67
N GLN A 278 -14.20 -11.32 -2.86
CA GLN A 278 -12.93 -12.02 -2.68
C GLN A 278 -12.42 -12.48 -4.04
N TRP A 279 -11.16 -12.20 -4.32
CA TRP A 279 -10.55 -12.47 -5.62
C TRP A 279 -9.15 -13.00 -5.43
N GLN A 280 -8.69 -13.85 -6.33
CA GLN A 280 -7.30 -14.24 -6.39
C GLN A 280 -6.51 -13.20 -7.20
N LEU A 281 -5.46 -12.62 -6.61
CA LEU A 281 -4.47 -11.85 -7.34
C LEU A 281 -3.53 -12.83 -8.07
N THR A 282 -3.55 -12.79 -9.40
CA THR A 282 -2.79 -13.73 -10.24
C THR A 282 -1.50 -13.14 -10.75
N ARG A 283 -1.46 -11.82 -10.97
CA ARG A 283 -0.28 -11.15 -11.52
C ARG A 283 -0.19 -9.69 -11.02
N VAL A 284 1.02 -9.27 -10.69
CA VAL A 284 1.40 -7.86 -10.58
C VAL A 284 1.89 -7.43 -11.95
N ILE A 285 1.18 -6.50 -12.59
CA ILE A 285 1.52 -5.98 -13.92
C ILE A 285 2.57 -4.89 -13.79
N CYS A 286 2.39 -4.00 -12.80
CA CYS A 286 3.29 -2.91 -12.54
C CYS A 286 3.21 -2.46 -11.07
N ASN A 287 4.37 -2.16 -10.48
CA ASN A 287 4.44 -1.43 -9.22
C ASN A 287 4.17 0.05 -9.50
N GLY A 288 2.93 0.48 -9.24
CA GLY A 288 2.40 1.78 -9.61
C GLY A 288 1.26 1.69 -10.61
N TRP A 289 0.82 2.86 -11.10
CA TRP A 289 -0.29 2.96 -12.05
C TRP A 289 0.17 3.28 -13.48
N LEU A 290 1.40 3.73 -13.66
CA LEU A 290 1.96 3.97 -14.98
C LEU A 290 2.59 2.67 -15.50
N VAL A 291 1.98 2.09 -16.50
CA VAL A 291 2.54 0.95 -17.23
C VAL A 291 3.46 1.52 -18.31
N PRO A 292 4.71 1.04 -18.37
CA PRO A 292 5.72 1.50 -19.35
C PRO A 292 5.27 1.41 -20.80
#